data_c27f528ba53cb07a395f7cfdb3b797b6
#
_entry.id   c27f528ba53cb07a395f7cfdb3b797b6
#
_cell.length_a   1.000
_cell.length_b   1.000
_cell.length_c   1.000
_cell.angle_alpha   90.00
_cell.angle_beta   90.00
_cell.angle_gamma   90.00
#
_symmetry.space_group_name_H-M   'P 1'
#
loop_
_entity.id
_entity.type
_entity.pdbx_description
1 polymer ?
#
loop_
_entity_poly.entity_id
_entity_poly.type
_entity_poly.pdbx_seq_one_letter_code
_entity_poly.pdbx_strand_id
1 'polypeptide(L)'
;MAIKLMYITNRIEVAKIAESVGVDRIFVDMETLGKAERQRGMDTVKSFHTVEDVRSIKNAVTTAQVLARINPMHEAVEGYCSSKEEIDAVIEAGADVIMLPYFKTVEEVKTFIDMVAGRAKTLPLVETPEAVAAIDEILALPGIDEIFVGLNDLSIGYEKRFMFELLSDGTVESLCEKFKEKGIPYGFGGIASLGKGLLPAEYVIKEHYRMGSTCAILSRSFCNINQVSNMEEVQSLFEKGVKDIREFEEKCTQCDNIEFDNNKQAVAKCVNLICEKIESK
;
A
#
# COMPACT_ATOMS: atom_id res chain seq x y z
N MET A 1 -7.61 -16.64 4.45
CA MET A 1 -7.39 -16.16 3.06
C MET A 1 -6.01 -15.55 3.01
N ALA A 2 -5.17 -15.87 2.01
CA ALA A 2 -3.84 -15.28 1.90
C ALA A 2 -3.92 -13.77 1.59
N ILE A 3 -2.98 -12.99 2.13
CA ILE A 3 -2.86 -11.56 1.86
C ILE A 3 -2.44 -11.37 0.41
N LYS A 4 -3.15 -10.53 -0.37
CA LYS A 4 -2.71 -10.11 -1.70
C LYS A 4 -1.44 -9.27 -1.56
N LEU A 5 -0.34 -9.75 -2.12
CA LEU A 5 0.93 -9.06 -2.10
C LEU A 5 1.05 -8.12 -3.30
N MET A 6 1.48 -6.89 -3.04
CA MET A 6 1.71 -5.86 -4.07
C MET A 6 3.18 -5.44 -4.06
N TYR A 7 3.78 -5.27 -5.24
CA TYR A 7 5.17 -4.81 -5.33
C TYR A 7 5.31 -3.64 -6.29
N ILE A 8 6.02 -2.58 -5.85
CA ILE A 8 6.20 -1.35 -6.63
C ILE A 8 7.38 -1.52 -7.58
N THR A 9 7.12 -1.50 -8.88
CA THR A 9 8.15 -1.51 -9.92
C THR A 9 7.60 -1.08 -11.28
N ASN A 10 8.45 -0.47 -12.12
CA ASN A 10 8.21 -0.27 -13.55
C ASN A 10 9.17 -1.12 -14.42
N ARG A 11 10.00 -1.96 -13.80
CA ARG A 11 10.95 -2.84 -14.49
C ARG A 11 10.27 -4.14 -14.87
N ILE A 12 10.18 -4.41 -16.16
CA ILE A 12 9.52 -5.60 -16.73
C ILE A 12 10.10 -6.91 -16.16
N GLU A 13 11.42 -7.01 -16.06
CA GLU A 13 12.09 -8.21 -15.55
C GLU A 13 11.70 -8.48 -14.10
N VAL A 14 11.65 -7.43 -13.28
CA VAL A 14 11.26 -7.53 -11.86
C VAL A 14 9.79 -7.88 -11.71
N ALA A 15 8.93 -7.30 -12.55
CA ALA A 15 7.50 -7.62 -12.57
C ALA A 15 7.24 -9.10 -12.87
N LYS A 16 7.96 -9.65 -13.87
CA LYS A 16 7.88 -11.08 -14.22
C LYS A 16 8.38 -11.98 -13.09
N ILE A 17 9.49 -11.61 -12.43
CA ILE A 17 9.98 -12.34 -11.25
C ILE A 17 8.94 -12.30 -10.13
N ALA A 18 8.40 -11.12 -9.80
CA ALA A 18 7.38 -10.97 -8.76
C ALA A 18 6.13 -11.82 -9.06
N GLU A 19 5.63 -11.77 -10.29
CA GLU A 19 4.48 -12.58 -10.73
C GLU A 19 4.77 -14.08 -10.62
N SER A 20 5.94 -14.52 -11.05
CA SER A 20 6.31 -15.96 -11.08
C SER A 20 6.34 -16.61 -9.70
N VAL A 21 6.54 -15.83 -8.64
CA VAL A 21 6.55 -16.30 -7.25
C VAL A 21 5.23 -16.05 -6.51
N GLY A 22 4.21 -15.54 -7.21
CA GLY A 22 2.87 -15.35 -6.65
C GLY A 22 2.64 -14.00 -5.98
N VAL A 23 3.31 -12.93 -6.42
CA VAL A 23 2.90 -11.56 -6.13
C VAL A 23 1.64 -11.25 -6.94
N ASP A 24 0.59 -10.81 -6.27
CA ASP A 24 -0.75 -10.66 -6.85
C ASP A 24 -0.91 -9.41 -7.70
N ARG A 25 -0.13 -8.34 -7.39
CA ARG A 25 -0.22 -7.06 -8.08
C ARG A 25 1.13 -6.42 -8.31
N ILE A 26 1.32 -5.93 -9.52
CA ILE A 26 2.43 -5.03 -9.85
C ILE A 26 1.92 -3.60 -9.73
N PHE A 27 2.58 -2.82 -8.88
CA PHE A 27 2.18 -1.48 -8.53
C PHE A 27 3.05 -0.46 -9.27
N VAL A 28 2.45 0.27 -10.22
CA VAL A 28 3.09 1.36 -10.95
C VAL A 28 2.74 2.69 -10.24
N ASP A 29 3.74 3.33 -9.66
CA ASP A 29 3.57 4.54 -8.84
C ASP A 29 3.87 5.79 -9.64
N MET A 30 2.82 6.46 -10.15
CA MET A 30 2.92 7.68 -10.96
C MET A 30 2.76 8.97 -10.12
N GLU A 31 2.56 8.86 -8.80
CA GLU A 31 2.36 10.01 -7.95
C GLU A 31 3.60 10.89 -7.86
N THR A 32 3.50 12.13 -8.36
CA THR A 32 4.58 13.14 -8.34
C THR A 32 4.12 14.48 -7.79
N LEU A 33 2.86 14.90 -8.04
CA LEU A 33 2.34 16.20 -7.65
C LEU A 33 2.26 16.35 -6.12
N GLY A 34 2.92 17.35 -5.57
CA GLY A 34 2.95 17.65 -4.14
C GLY A 34 3.77 16.67 -3.27
N LYS A 35 4.17 15.51 -3.80
CA LYS A 35 4.88 14.47 -3.03
C LYS A 35 6.25 14.94 -2.51
N ALA A 36 6.97 15.69 -3.35
CA ALA A 36 8.30 16.19 -2.99
C ALA A 36 8.28 17.18 -1.82
N GLU A 37 7.22 17.96 -1.68
CA GLU A 37 7.05 18.92 -0.58
C GLU A 37 6.64 18.20 0.71
N ARG A 38 5.68 17.28 0.65
CA ARG A 38 5.19 16.53 1.80
C ARG A 38 6.28 15.68 2.46
N GLN A 39 7.13 15.07 1.64
CA GLN A 39 8.17 14.12 2.08
C GLN A 39 9.57 14.75 2.11
N ARG A 40 9.65 16.09 2.23
CA ARG A 40 10.93 16.82 2.29
C ARG A 40 11.73 16.38 3.51
N GLY A 41 12.97 15.94 3.28
CA GLY A 41 13.89 15.48 4.34
C GLY A 41 13.69 14.03 4.82
N MET A 42 12.75 13.29 4.20
CA MET A 42 12.54 11.89 4.52
C MET A 42 13.26 10.96 3.55
N ASP A 43 13.70 9.80 4.05
CA ASP A 43 14.24 8.70 3.23
C ASP A 43 13.08 7.90 2.60
N THR A 44 12.38 8.53 1.64
CA THR A 44 11.30 7.89 0.88
C THR A 44 11.74 7.63 -0.55
N VAL A 45 11.24 6.54 -1.16
CA VAL A 45 11.45 6.31 -2.59
C VAL A 45 10.56 7.25 -3.38
N LYS A 46 11.17 8.03 -4.26
CA LYS A 46 10.45 8.79 -5.28
C LYS A 46 10.41 7.94 -6.54
N SER A 47 9.24 7.47 -6.91
CA SER A 47 8.99 6.85 -8.20
C SER A 47 8.71 7.94 -9.24
N PHE A 48 9.12 7.70 -10.48
CA PHE A 48 8.82 8.55 -11.63
C PHE A 48 8.25 7.67 -12.75
N HIS A 49 7.30 6.82 -12.37
CA HIS A 49 6.66 5.93 -13.33
C HIS A 49 5.67 6.72 -14.20
N THR A 50 5.40 6.18 -15.37
CA THR A 50 4.60 6.83 -16.42
C THR A 50 3.45 5.94 -16.88
N VAL A 51 2.51 6.48 -17.65
CA VAL A 51 1.45 5.71 -18.32
C VAL A 51 2.04 4.63 -19.23
N GLU A 52 3.19 4.90 -19.89
CA GLU A 52 3.87 3.90 -20.73
C GLU A 52 4.44 2.75 -19.90
N ASP A 53 4.86 3.00 -18.66
CA ASP A 53 5.25 1.93 -17.73
C ASP A 53 4.03 1.04 -17.39
N VAL A 54 2.83 1.63 -17.17
CA VAL A 54 1.59 0.86 -16.97
C VAL A 54 1.35 -0.07 -18.15
N ARG A 55 1.41 0.45 -19.38
CA ARG A 55 1.23 -0.32 -20.63
C ARG A 55 2.27 -1.43 -20.76
N SER A 56 3.53 -1.11 -20.52
CA SER A 56 4.65 -2.05 -20.63
C SER A 56 4.55 -3.18 -19.62
N ILE A 57 4.20 -2.88 -18.36
CA ILE A 57 3.97 -3.90 -17.33
C ILE A 57 2.75 -4.75 -17.67
N LYS A 58 1.62 -4.13 -18.09
CA LYS A 58 0.41 -4.88 -18.47
C LYS A 58 0.65 -5.87 -19.59
N ASN A 59 1.45 -5.49 -20.58
CA ASN A 59 1.82 -6.38 -21.67
C ASN A 59 2.80 -7.50 -21.25
N ALA A 60 3.49 -7.34 -20.13
CA ALA A 60 4.54 -8.26 -19.68
C ALA A 60 4.05 -9.29 -18.68
N VAL A 61 3.00 -9.00 -17.89
CA VAL A 61 2.42 -9.89 -16.88
C VAL A 61 1.16 -10.57 -17.42
N THR A 62 0.82 -11.72 -16.88
CA THR A 62 -0.29 -12.57 -17.37
C THR A 62 -1.35 -12.84 -16.31
N THR A 63 -0.95 -12.98 -15.06
CA THR A 63 -1.81 -13.33 -13.92
C THR A 63 -1.90 -12.22 -12.88
N ALA A 64 -0.80 -11.47 -12.68
CA ALA A 64 -0.77 -10.36 -11.76
C ALA A 64 -1.62 -9.18 -12.29
N GLN A 65 -2.39 -8.56 -11.40
CA GLN A 65 -3.09 -7.32 -11.72
C GLN A 65 -2.10 -6.15 -11.79
N VAL A 66 -2.37 -5.18 -12.66
CA VAL A 66 -1.62 -3.93 -12.70
C VAL A 66 -2.40 -2.87 -11.93
N LEU A 67 -1.79 -2.39 -10.84
CA LEU A 67 -2.29 -1.28 -10.04
C LEU A 67 -1.52 -0.02 -10.41
N ALA A 68 -2.22 1.05 -10.78
CA ALA A 68 -1.65 2.37 -11.03
C ALA A 68 -2.05 3.34 -9.92
N ARG A 69 -1.07 3.93 -9.21
CA ARG A 69 -1.33 5.07 -8.34
C ARG A 69 -1.18 6.33 -9.17
N ILE A 70 -2.29 7.05 -9.33
CA ILE A 70 -2.37 8.33 -10.01
C ILE A 70 -1.91 9.48 -9.08
N ASN A 71 -1.93 10.70 -9.56
CA ASN A 71 -1.76 11.88 -8.70
C ASN A 71 -3.02 12.16 -7.86
N PRO A 72 -2.92 12.92 -6.75
CA PRO A 72 -4.07 13.49 -6.07
C PRO A 72 -4.98 14.20 -7.05
N MET A 73 -6.31 14.27 -6.77
CA MET A 73 -7.26 14.96 -7.64
C MET A 73 -6.81 16.38 -7.96
N HIS A 74 -6.73 16.73 -9.24
CA HIS A 74 -6.23 18.02 -9.72
C HIS A 74 -6.81 18.39 -11.07
N GLU A 75 -6.89 19.68 -11.34
CA GLU A 75 -7.10 20.22 -12.68
C GLU A 75 -5.79 20.17 -13.48
N ALA A 76 -5.87 20.38 -14.79
CA ALA A 76 -4.67 20.48 -15.62
C ALA A 76 -3.75 21.61 -15.12
N VAL A 77 -2.47 21.31 -14.93
CA VAL A 77 -1.44 22.26 -14.53
C VAL A 77 -0.35 22.34 -15.59
N GLU A 78 0.51 23.36 -15.54
CA GLU A 78 1.60 23.49 -16.50
C GLU A 78 2.49 22.23 -16.49
N GLY A 79 2.59 21.58 -17.64
CA GLY A 79 3.38 20.35 -17.83
C GLY A 79 2.72 19.06 -17.36
N TYR A 80 1.45 19.08 -16.88
CA TYR A 80 0.73 17.88 -16.49
C TYR A 80 -0.77 17.93 -16.85
N CYS A 81 -1.33 16.82 -17.31
CA CYS A 81 -2.74 16.71 -17.68
C CYS A 81 -3.67 16.77 -16.46
N SER A 82 -4.97 16.88 -16.65
CA SER A 82 -5.97 16.78 -15.60
C SER A 82 -6.12 15.35 -15.07
N SER A 83 -6.68 15.18 -13.84
CA SER A 83 -6.99 13.87 -13.29
C SER A 83 -7.87 13.03 -14.22
N LYS A 84 -8.81 13.66 -14.95
CA LYS A 84 -9.66 12.94 -15.91
C LYS A 84 -8.85 12.34 -17.05
N GLU A 85 -7.94 13.11 -17.63
CA GLU A 85 -7.07 12.64 -18.72
C GLU A 85 -6.06 11.60 -18.21
N GLU A 86 -5.52 11.75 -17.00
CA GLU A 86 -4.64 10.78 -16.37
C GLU A 86 -5.36 9.44 -16.13
N ILE A 87 -6.56 9.47 -15.55
CA ILE A 87 -7.38 8.27 -15.31
C ILE A 87 -7.71 7.56 -16.63
N ASP A 88 -8.15 8.31 -17.65
CA ASP A 88 -8.45 7.73 -18.96
C ASP A 88 -7.21 7.07 -19.58
N ALA A 89 -6.05 7.73 -19.50
CA ALA A 89 -4.80 7.21 -20.05
C ALA A 89 -4.31 5.92 -19.35
N VAL A 90 -4.41 5.83 -18.01
CA VAL A 90 -4.03 4.60 -17.30
C VAL A 90 -4.99 3.44 -17.54
N ILE A 91 -6.29 3.72 -17.71
CA ILE A 91 -7.27 2.71 -18.08
C ILE A 91 -6.98 2.19 -19.49
N GLU A 92 -6.72 3.07 -20.45
CA GLU A 92 -6.36 2.70 -21.84
C GLU A 92 -5.01 1.94 -21.89
N ALA A 93 -4.09 2.23 -20.96
CA ALA A 93 -2.84 1.49 -20.79
C ALA A 93 -3.05 0.10 -20.19
N GLY A 94 -4.22 -0.20 -19.65
CA GLY A 94 -4.62 -1.52 -19.14
C GLY A 94 -4.49 -1.70 -17.63
N ALA A 95 -4.54 -0.62 -16.84
CA ALA A 95 -4.59 -0.71 -15.38
C ALA A 95 -5.86 -1.46 -14.95
N ASP A 96 -5.70 -2.47 -14.10
CA ASP A 96 -6.80 -3.25 -13.51
C ASP A 96 -7.38 -2.57 -12.26
N VAL A 97 -6.52 -1.84 -11.54
CA VAL A 97 -6.85 -1.14 -10.29
C VAL A 97 -6.25 0.25 -10.34
N ILE A 98 -7.02 1.27 -9.97
CA ILE A 98 -6.54 2.65 -9.85
C ILE A 98 -6.57 3.06 -8.38
N MET A 99 -5.43 3.50 -7.86
CA MET A 99 -5.28 4.00 -6.50
C MET A 99 -5.28 5.52 -6.50
N LEU A 100 -6.25 6.11 -5.77
CA LEU A 100 -6.30 7.56 -5.52
C LEU A 100 -5.53 7.90 -4.24
N PRO A 101 -4.40 8.62 -4.30
CA PRO A 101 -3.65 9.04 -3.13
C PRO A 101 -4.17 10.37 -2.57
N TYR A 102 -3.79 10.67 -1.34
CA TYR A 102 -3.76 11.98 -0.67
C TYR A 102 -5.04 12.82 -0.77
N PHE A 103 -6.18 12.19 -0.90
CA PHE A 103 -7.47 12.88 -0.86
C PHE A 103 -7.81 13.33 0.57
N LYS A 104 -8.64 14.38 0.68
CA LYS A 104 -9.04 14.99 1.95
C LYS A 104 -10.54 15.08 2.12
N THR A 105 -11.29 15.01 1.02
CA THR A 105 -12.73 15.26 1.02
C THR A 105 -13.50 14.10 0.39
N VAL A 106 -14.76 13.98 0.78
CA VAL A 106 -15.72 13.04 0.19
C VAL A 106 -15.92 13.32 -1.30
N GLU A 107 -15.92 14.60 -1.70
CA GLU A 107 -16.13 15.00 -3.09
C GLU A 107 -14.98 14.58 -4.01
N GLU A 108 -13.72 14.62 -3.53
CA GLU A 108 -12.58 14.10 -4.30
C GLU A 108 -12.73 12.61 -4.58
N VAL A 109 -13.13 11.81 -3.59
CA VAL A 109 -13.35 10.37 -3.75
C VAL A 109 -14.52 10.10 -4.69
N LYS A 110 -15.63 10.85 -4.54
CA LYS A 110 -16.79 10.74 -5.42
C LYS A 110 -16.42 11.06 -6.86
N THR A 111 -15.73 12.17 -7.09
CA THR A 111 -15.26 12.58 -8.42
C THR A 111 -14.34 11.55 -9.06
N PHE A 112 -13.42 10.97 -8.27
CA PHE A 112 -12.57 9.87 -8.71
C PHE A 112 -13.40 8.65 -9.16
N ILE A 113 -14.37 8.21 -8.34
CA ILE A 113 -15.24 7.08 -8.68
C ILE A 113 -16.03 7.37 -9.98
N ASP A 114 -16.61 8.57 -10.09
CA ASP A 114 -17.36 9.00 -11.26
C ASP A 114 -16.48 9.04 -12.53
N MET A 115 -15.20 9.46 -12.41
CA MET A 115 -14.24 9.45 -13.53
C MET A 115 -13.79 8.06 -13.92
N VAL A 116 -13.58 7.13 -12.97
CA VAL A 116 -13.25 5.73 -13.28
C VAL A 116 -14.45 5.02 -13.92
N ALA A 117 -15.67 5.33 -13.50
CA ALA A 117 -16.93 4.87 -14.08
C ALA A 117 -17.02 3.34 -14.28
N GLY A 118 -16.48 2.56 -13.33
CA GLY A 118 -16.49 1.10 -13.35
C GLY A 118 -15.61 0.44 -14.43
N ARG A 119 -14.77 1.22 -15.12
CA ARG A 119 -13.83 0.71 -16.15
C ARG A 119 -12.62 0.00 -15.59
N ALA A 120 -12.27 0.28 -14.33
CA ALA A 120 -11.24 -0.38 -13.53
C ALA A 120 -11.71 -0.42 -12.08
N LYS A 121 -11.04 -1.19 -11.22
CA LYS A 121 -11.31 -1.17 -9.79
C LYS A 121 -10.81 0.12 -9.15
N THR A 122 -11.59 0.64 -8.22
CA THR A 122 -11.23 1.82 -7.42
C THR A 122 -10.61 1.40 -6.10
N LEU A 123 -9.51 2.08 -5.73
CA LEU A 123 -8.80 1.86 -4.47
C LEU A 123 -8.40 3.21 -3.87
N PRO A 124 -9.27 3.89 -3.08
CA PRO A 124 -8.87 5.06 -2.31
C PRO A 124 -7.79 4.73 -1.28
N LEU A 125 -6.75 5.56 -1.19
CA LEU A 125 -5.64 5.45 -0.23
C LEU A 125 -5.85 6.43 0.93
N VAL A 126 -6.33 5.94 2.06
CA VAL A 126 -6.55 6.74 3.28
C VAL A 126 -5.21 7.06 3.93
N GLU A 127 -4.71 8.26 3.73
CA GLU A 127 -3.39 8.67 4.20
C GLU A 127 -3.31 10.13 4.68
N THR A 128 -4.48 10.74 4.93
CA THR A 128 -4.60 12.09 5.51
C THR A 128 -5.51 12.08 6.73
N PRO A 129 -5.26 12.92 7.76
CA PRO A 129 -6.16 13.06 8.89
C PRO A 129 -7.59 13.45 8.50
N GLU A 130 -7.73 14.28 7.46
CA GLU A 130 -9.01 14.74 6.92
C GLU A 130 -9.80 13.56 6.33
N ALA A 131 -9.14 12.65 5.60
CA ALA A 131 -9.76 11.45 5.07
C ALA A 131 -10.25 10.52 6.20
N VAL A 132 -9.46 10.38 7.27
CA VAL A 132 -9.88 9.61 8.46
C VAL A 132 -11.09 10.24 9.13
N ALA A 133 -11.12 11.57 9.25
CA ALA A 133 -12.25 12.28 9.85
C ALA A 133 -13.56 12.12 9.04
N ALA A 134 -13.45 12.05 7.70
CA ALA A 134 -14.59 11.90 6.78
C ALA A 134 -14.89 10.42 6.42
N ILE A 135 -14.26 9.44 7.08
CA ILE A 135 -14.25 8.05 6.62
C ILE A 135 -15.66 7.44 6.52
N ASP A 136 -16.56 7.76 7.44
CA ASP A 136 -17.91 7.20 7.44
C ASP A 136 -18.74 7.70 6.23
N GLU A 137 -18.56 8.95 5.84
CA GLU A 137 -19.20 9.54 4.67
C GLU A 137 -18.58 8.98 3.37
N ILE A 138 -17.25 8.79 3.34
CA ILE A 138 -16.54 8.15 2.23
C ILE A 138 -17.04 6.73 2.02
N LEU A 139 -17.15 5.94 3.10
CA LEU A 139 -17.63 4.55 3.05
C LEU A 139 -19.13 4.43 2.72
N ALA A 140 -19.87 5.51 2.69
CA ALA A 140 -21.25 5.54 2.21
C ALA A 140 -21.34 5.74 0.68
N LEU A 141 -20.26 6.11 0.01
CA LEU A 141 -20.22 6.24 -1.44
C LEU A 141 -20.31 4.86 -2.12
N PRO A 142 -21.13 4.70 -3.18
CA PRO A 142 -21.09 3.51 -3.99
C PRO A 142 -19.84 3.51 -4.89
N GLY A 143 -19.33 2.33 -5.24
CA GLY A 143 -18.27 2.19 -6.23
C GLY A 143 -16.85 2.20 -5.65
N ILE A 144 -16.68 2.00 -4.35
CA ILE A 144 -15.37 1.67 -3.74
C ILE A 144 -15.21 0.16 -3.77
N ASP A 145 -14.26 -0.33 -4.58
CA ASP A 145 -14.00 -1.78 -4.69
C ASP A 145 -13.07 -2.31 -3.61
N GLU A 146 -12.07 -1.54 -3.25
CA GLU A 146 -11.07 -1.84 -2.21
C GLU A 146 -10.63 -0.54 -1.55
N ILE A 147 -10.07 -0.59 -0.34
CA ILE A 147 -9.52 0.59 0.34
C ILE A 147 -8.17 0.25 0.97
N PHE A 148 -7.26 1.20 1.04
CA PHE A 148 -5.92 0.99 1.61
C PHE A 148 -5.54 2.11 2.57
N VAL A 149 -4.86 1.78 3.68
CA VAL A 149 -4.34 2.78 4.64
C VAL A 149 -2.85 3.00 4.40
N GLY A 150 -2.51 4.21 3.99
CA GLY A 150 -1.14 4.66 3.75
C GLY A 150 -0.46 5.12 5.04
N LEU A 151 0.21 4.20 5.75
CA LEU A 151 0.77 4.48 7.08
C LEU A 151 1.80 5.62 7.08
N ASN A 152 2.59 5.76 6.02
CA ASN A 152 3.66 6.75 5.98
C ASN A 152 3.10 8.18 6.00
N ASP A 153 2.30 8.56 5.00
CA ASP A 153 1.78 9.92 4.90
C ASP A 153 0.74 10.22 6.00
N LEU A 154 -0.05 9.21 6.41
CA LEU A 154 -0.95 9.36 7.54
C LEU A 154 -0.20 9.64 8.85
N SER A 155 0.92 8.97 9.08
CA SER A 155 1.76 9.21 10.26
C SER A 155 2.35 10.62 10.26
N ILE A 156 2.74 11.13 9.09
CA ILE A 156 3.19 12.52 8.93
C ILE A 156 2.06 13.49 9.27
N GLY A 157 0.87 13.26 8.72
CA GLY A 157 -0.31 14.10 8.98
C GLY A 157 -0.72 14.14 10.46
N TYR A 158 -0.48 13.06 11.21
CA TYR A 158 -0.70 12.98 12.65
C TYR A 158 0.54 13.35 13.49
N GLU A 159 1.60 13.86 12.86
CA GLU A 159 2.86 14.24 13.54
C GLU A 159 3.49 13.09 14.35
N LYS A 160 3.32 11.84 13.87
CA LYS A 160 3.93 10.68 14.50
C LYS A 160 5.41 10.57 14.14
N ARG A 161 6.21 10.01 15.02
CA ARG A 161 7.66 9.79 14.84
C ARG A 161 7.97 8.55 14.02
N PHE A 162 7.07 7.58 14.09
CA PHE A 162 7.22 6.29 13.42
C PHE A 162 5.87 5.82 12.89
N MET A 163 5.81 5.44 11.63
CA MET A 163 4.54 5.14 10.95
C MET A 163 3.74 4.01 11.61
N PHE A 164 4.38 3.08 12.30
CA PHE A 164 3.69 1.99 12.99
C PHE A 164 3.13 2.37 14.38
N GLU A 165 3.30 3.62 14.82
CA GLU A 165 2.51 4.13 15.96
C GLU A 165 1.01 4.02 15.68
N LEU A 166 0.60 4.17 14.41
CA LEU A 166 -0.79 4.02 13.96
C LEU A 166 -1.37 2.60 14.16
N LEU A 167 -0.51 1.57 14.27
CA LEU A 167 -0.94 0.22 14.67
C LEU A 167 -1.10 0.11 16.19
N SER A 168 -0.24 0.78 16.95
CA SER A 168 -0.22 0.66 18.41
C SER A 168 -1.24 1.58 19.11
N ASP A 169 -1.63 2.70 18.50
CA ASP A 169 -2.59 3.65 19.06
C ASP A 169 -4.06 3.34 18.72
N GLY A 170 -4.31 2.30 17.90
CA GLY A 170 -5.64 1.86 17.51
C GLY A 170 -6.22 2.56 16.28
N THR A 171 -5.52 3.52 15.68
CA THR A 171 -6.01 4.23 14.48
C THR A 171 -6.33 3.27 13.33
N VAL A 172 -5.38 2.38 12.98
CA VAL A 172 -5.58 1.40 11.89
C VAL A 172 -6.66 0.39 12.26
N GLU A 173 -6.70 -0.07 13.51
CA GLU A 173 -7.70 -1.02 13.99
C GLU A 173 -9.12 -0.46 13.82
N SER A 174 -9.35 0.77 14.28
CA SER A 174 -10.66 1.44 14.13
C SER A 174 -11.08 1.62 12.67
N LEU A 175 -10.13 1.94 11.78
CA LEU A 175 -10.42 2.01 10.33
C LEU A 175 -10.78 0.64 9.76
N CYS A 176 -10.02 -0.40 10.10
CA CYS A 176 -10.27 -1.78 9.66
C CYS A 176 -11.65 -2.29 10.10
N GLU A 177 -12.08 -1.98 11.32
CA GLU A 177 -13.42 -2.30 11.82
C GLU A 177 -14.51 -1.68 10.94
N LYS A 178 -14.40 -0.38 10.62
CA LYS A 178 -15.35 0.32 9.74
C LYS A 178 -15.39 -0.28 8.33
N PHE A 179 -14.22 -0.61 7.74
CA PHE A 179 -14.15 -1.24 6.43
C PHE A 179 -14.81 -2.62 6.42
N LYS A 180 -14.57 -3.41 7.47
CA LYS A 180 -15.18 -4.72 7.66
C LYS A 180 -16.70 -4.64 7.81
N GLU A 181 -17.22 -3.69 8.58
CA GLU A 181 -18.65 -3.45 8.72
C GLU A 181 -19.34 -3.11 7.39
N LYS A 182 -18.64 -2.40 6.51
CA LYS A 182 -19.11 -2.09 5.16
C LYS A 182 -18.90 -3.20 4.15
N GLY A 183 -18.17 -4.27 4.50
CA GLY A 183 -17.85 -5.38 3.61
C GLY A 183 -16.88 -5.00 2.47
N ILE A 184 -16.14 -3.90 2.60
CA ILE A 184 -15.16 -3.45 1.61
C ILE A 184 -13.82 -4.12 1.92
N PRO A 185 -13.18 -4.83 0.96
CA PRO A 185 -11.83 -5.36 1.14
C PRO A 185 -10.81 -4.25 1.40
N TYR A 186 -9.88 -4.49 2.31
CA TYR A 186 -8.91 -3.46 2.73
C TYR A 186 -7.52 -4.00 3.00
N GLY A 187 -6.56 -3.07 3.02
CA GLY A 187 -5.18 -3.32 3.40
C GLY A 187 -4.52 -2.13 4.06
N PHE A 188 -3.31 -2.31 4.56
CA PHE A 188 -2.51 -1.24 5.12
C PHE A 188 -1.02 -1.51 5.00
N GLY A 189 -0.22 -0.46 5.10
CA GLY A 189 1.23 -0.45 5.28
C GLY A 189 2.04 -1.29 4.33
N GLY A 190 3.25 -1.58 4.77
CA GLY A 190 4.24 -2.37 4.05
C GLY A 190 4.78 -3.53 4.87
N ILE A 191 5.03 -4.67 4.21
CA ILE A 191 5.64 -5.86 4.79
C ILE A 191 7.11 -5.95 4.35
N ALA A 192 8.03 -6.15 5.30
CA ALA A 192 9.42 -6.49 5.04
C ALA A 192 9.60 -8.02 4.84
N SER A 193 10.79 -8.48 4.47
CA SER A 193 11.17 -9.89 4.61
C SER A 193 11.13 -10.31 6.08
N LEU A 194 10.79 -11.57 6.36
CA LEU A 194 10.80 -12.10 7.72
C LEU A 194 12.17 -11.88 8.38
N GLY A 195 12.15 -11.53 9.65
CA GLY A 195 13.35 -11.15 10.43
C GLY A 195 13.94 -9.78 10.08
N LYS A 196 13.27 -8.98 9.21
CA LYS A 196 13.69 -7.63 8.84
C LYS A 196 12.62 -6.61 9.18
N GLY A 197 12.99 -5.32 9.00
CA GLY A 197 12.16 -4.17 9.38
C GLY A 197 12.51 -3.65 10.78
N LEU A 198 12.27 -2.37 11.03
CA LEU A 198 12.40 -1.80 12.38
C LEU A 198 11.34 -2.43 13.32
N LEU A 199 10.09 -2.47 12.87
CA LEU A 199 9.08 -3.36 13.41
C LEU A 199 9.18 -4.69 12.65
N PRO A 200 9.45 -5.83 13.29
CA PRO A 200 9.57 -7.12 12.62
C PRO A 200 8.38 -7.44 11.72
N ALA A 201 8.65 -7.96 10.52
CA ALA A 201 7.62 -8.30 9.54
C ALA A 201 6.57 -9.27 10.10
N GLU A 202 7.00 -10.19 10.96
CA GLU A 202 6.13 -11.18 11.61
C GLU A 202 5.03 -10.53 12.44
N TYR A 203 5.35 -9.44 13.13
CA TYR A 203 4.36 -8.69 13.90
C TYR A 203 3.34 -8.01 12.97
N VAL A 204 3.82 -7.40 11.89
CA VAL A 204 2.96 -6.72 10.91
C VAL A 204 2.02 -7.72 10.22
N ILE A 205 2.52 -8.88 9.80
CA ILE A 205 1.70 -9.93 9.17
C ILE A 205 0.63 -10.45 10.13
N LYS A 206 0.97 -10.69 11.41
CA LYS A 206 -0.03 -11.07 12.42
C LYS A 206 -1.10 -10.01 12.63
N GLU A 207 -0.75 -8.70 12.57
CA GLU A 207 -1.74 -7.61 12.63
C GLU A 207 -2.68 -7.63 11.41
N HIS A 208 -2.19 -7.93 10.19
CA HIS A 208 -3.05 -8.15 9.04
C HIS A 208 -4.09 -9.24 9.29
N TYR A 209 -3.66 -10.38 9.84
CA TYR A 209 -4.55 -11.49 10.16
C TYR A 209 -5.53 -11.15 11.29
N ARG A 210 -5.05 -10.51 12.36
CA ARG A 210 -5.88 -10.08 13.49
C ARG A 210 -6.99 -9.12 13.06
N MET A 211 -6.64 -8.14 12.24
CA MET A 211 -7.59 -7.13 11.78
C MET A 211 -8.39 -7.53 10.53
N GLY A 212 -8.10 -8.69 9.91
CA GLY A 212 -8.82 -9.15 8.72
C GLY A 212 -8.45 -8.44 7.42
N SER A 213 -7.28 -7.86 7.35
CA SER A 213 -6.76 -7.19 6.16
C SER A 213 -6.48 -8.19 5.03
N THR A 214 -6.73 -7.77 3.79
CA THR A 214 -6.69 -8.65 2.60
C THR A 214 -5.55 -8.33 1.64
N CYS A 215 -4.83 -7.22 1.82
CA CYS A 215 -3.71 -6.86 0.93
C CYS A 215 -2.62 -6.04 1.64
N ALA A 216 -1.39 -6.14 1.15
CA ALA A 216 -0.23 -5.41 1.66
C ALA A 216 0.80 -5.14 0.57
N ILE A 217 1.58 -4.07 0.74
CA ILE A 217 2.71 -3.73 -0.14
C ILE A 217 3.97 -4.39 0.40
N LEU A 218 4.73 -5.09 -0.44
CA LEU A 218 6.08 -5.52 -0.12
C LEU A 218 7.00 -4.29 -0.12
N SER A 219 7.56 -3.98 1.04
CA SER A 219 8.34 -2.77 1.26
C SER A 219 9.76 -2.85 0.68
N ARG A 220 10.50 -1.74 0.70
CA ARG A 220 11.94 -1.73 0.38
C ARG A 220 12.76 -2.69 1.25
N SER A 221 12.34 -2.91 2.48
CA SER A 221 13.00 -3.88 3.37
C SER A 221 12.69 -5.33 3.00
N PHE A 222 11.75 -5.58 2.09
CA PHE A 222 11.56 -6.88 1.44
C PHE A 222 12.62 -7.06 0.34
N CYS A 223 12.65 -6.18 -0.66
CA CYS A 223 13.65 -6.15 -1.72
C CYS A 223 13.89 -4.71 -2.16
N ASN A 224 15.13 -4.23 -2.06
CA ASN A 224 15.54 -2.94 -2.58
C ASN A 224 16.31 -3.14 -3.88
N ILE A 225 15.60 -3.05 -5.02
CA ILE A 225 16.16 -3.30 -6.36
C ILE A 225 17.34 -2.37 -6.67
N ASN A 226 17.38 -1.17 -6.08
CA ASN A 226 18.47 -0.22 -6.28
C ASN A 226 19.79 -0.65 -5.61
N GLN A 227 19.73 -1.62 -4.71
CA GLN A 227 20.89 -2.16 -3.96
C GLN A 227 21.28 -3.57 -4.41
N VAL A 228 20.53 -4.15 -5.35
CA VAL A 228 20.78 -5.51 -5.86
C VAL A 228 21.50 -5.41 -7.21
N SER A 229 22.59 -6.14 -7.35
CA SER A 229 23.52 -6.00 -8.50
C SER A 229 23.08 -6.77 -9.74
N ASN A 230 22.30 -7.84 -9.60
CA ASN A 230 21.86 -8.67 -10.73
C ASN A 230 20.45 -9.25 -10.52
N MET A 231 19.83 -9.72 -11.60
CA MET A 231 18.47 -10.26 -11.59
C MET A 231 18.36 -11.65 -10.94
N GLU A 232 19.41 -12.45 -10.92
CA GLU A 232 19.41 -13.75 -10.23
C GLU A 232 19.28 -13.57 -8.73
N GLU A 233 19.95 -12.56 -8.17
CA GLU A 233 19.82 -12.20 -6.76
C GLU A 233 18.40 -11.68 -6.45
N VAL A 234 17.82 -10.84 -7.32
CA VAL A 234 16.41 -10.39 -7.20
C VAL A 234 15.48 -11.59 -7.18
N GLN A 235 15.65 -12.52 -8.12
CA GLN A 235 14.82 -13.72 -8.18
C GLN A 235 14.93 -14.55 -6.91
N SER A 236 16.14 -14.83 -6.43
CA SER A 236 16.37 -15.59 -5.19
C SER A 236 15.73 -14.92 -3.96
N LEU A 237 15.82 -13.57 -3.88
CA LEU A 237 15.19 -12.80 -2.79
C LEU A 237 13.66 -12.91 -2.83
N PHE A 238 13.07 -12.82 -4.02
CA PHE A 238 11.63 -12.93 -4.19
C PHE A 238 11.13 -14.35 -3.91
N GLU A 239 11.79 -15.37 -4.48
CA GLU A 239 11.44 -16.78 -4.24
C GLU A 239 11.44 -17.12 -2.75
N LYS A 240 12.56 -16.79 -2.07
CA LYS A 240 12.67 -17.03 -0.64
C LYS A 240 11.69 -16.17 0.16
N GLY A 241 11.63 -14.87 -0.10
CA GLY A 241 10.85 -13.93 0.70
C GLY A 241 9.35 -14.18 0.62
N VAL A 242 8.81 -14.43 -0.59
CA VAL A 242 7.37 -14.73 -0.75
C VAL A 242 7.05 -16.08 -0.14
N LYS A 243 7.89 -17.10 -0.34
CA LYS A 243 7.73 -18.41 0.29
C LYS A 243 7.69 -18.29 1.83
N ASP A 244 8.66 -17.60 2.41
CA ASP A 244 8.73 -17.40 3.87
C ASP A 244 7.45 -16.71 4.40
N ILE A 245 6.96 -15.67 3.69
CA ILE A 245 5.71 -14.99 4.03
C ILE A 245 4.54 -15.98 3.99
N ARG A 246 4.37 -16.76 2.91
CA ARG A 246 3.27 -17.72 2.76
C ARG A 246 3.28 -18.79 3.85
N GLU A 247 4.45 -19.34 4.17
CA GLU A 247 4.61 -20.30 5.28
C GLU A 247 4.28 -19.68 6.65
N PHE A 248 4.56 -18.38 6.82
CA PHE A 248 4.21 -17.67 8.05
C PHE A 248 2.70 -17.36 8.12
N GLU A 249 2.08 -17.01 7.01
CA GLU A 249 0.63 -16.83 6.89
C GLU A 249 -0.14 -18.11 7.28
N GLU A 250 0.34 -19.29 6.86
CA GLU A 250 -0.25 -20.57 7.27
C GLU A 250 -0.27 -20.70 8.81
N LYS A 251 0.81 -20.31 9.48
CA LYS A 251 0.86 -20.28 10.96
C LYS A 251 -0.14 -19.29 11.53
N CYS A 252 -0.26 -18.10 10.93
CA CYS A 252 -1.22 -17.08 11.37
C CYS A 252 -2.68 -17.55 11.26
N THR A 253 -3.01 -18.43 10.30
CA THR A 253 -4.37 -19.01 10.20
C THR A 253 -4.73 -19.92 11.37
N GLN A 254 -3.77 -20.40 12.13
CA GLN A 254 -3.97 -21.27 13.29
C GLN A 254 -3.91 -20.49 14.62
N CYS A 255 -3.57 -19.19 14.59
CA CYS A 255 -3.48 -18.37 15.79
C CYS A 255 -4.87 -18.16 16.40
N ASP A 256 -4.95 -18.26 17.71
CA ASP A 256 -6.13 -17.90 18.48
C ASP A 256 -6.14 -16.42 18.90
N ASN A 257 -7.20 -15.97 19.55
CA ASN A 257 -7.34 -14.59 20.01
C ASN A 257 -6.25 -14.21 21.03
N ILE A 258 -5.80 -15.16 21.87
CA ILE A 258 -4.75 -14.91 22.86
C ILE A 258 -3.41 -14.61 22.16
N GLU A 259 -3.09 -15.36 21.10
CA GLU A 259 -1.87 -15.15 20.32
C GLU A 259 -1.91 -13.82 19.56
N PHE A 260 -3.08 -13.41 19.05
CA PHE A 260 -3.26 -12.10 18.44
C PHE A 260 -3.16 -10.96 19.45
N ASP A 261 -3.74 -11.09 20.64
CA ASP A 261 -3.62 -10.09 21.72
C ASP A 261 -2.17 -9.96 22.20
N ASN A 262 -1.46 -11.08 22.34
CA ASN A 262 -0.03 -11.05 22.65
C ASN A 262 0.78 -10.34 21.56
N ASN A 263 0.43 -10.55 20.27
CA ASN A 263 1.08 -9.84 19.17
C ASN A 263 0.82 -8.32 19.25
N LYS A 264 -0.42 -7.90 19.48
CA LYS A 264 -0.80 -6.49 19.65
C LYS A 264 0.03 -5.83 20.76
N GLN A 265 0.20 -6.50 21.91
CA GLN A 265 1.04 -6.02 23.00
C GLN A 265 2.52 -5.94 22.62
N ALA A 266 3.02 -6.96 21.88
CA ALA A 266 4.41 -6.97 21.39
C ALA A 266 4.67 -5.84 20.38
N VAL A 267 3.72 -5.57 19.48
CA VAL A 267 3.76 -4.42 18.55
C VAL A 267 3.87 -3.12 19.35
N ALA A 268 2.96 -2.88 20.31
CA ALA A 268 2.96 -1.65 21.10
C ALA A 268 4.28 -1.46 21.85
N LYS A 269 4.81 -2.52 22.48
CA LYS A 269 6.10 -2.47 23.17
C LYS A 269 7.25 -2.18 22.21
N CYS A 270 7.30 -2.84 21.06
CA CYS A 270 8.35 -2.63 20.06
C CYS A 270 8.32 -1.21 19.50
N VAL A 271 7.13 -0.71 19.15
CA VAL A 271 6.93 0.66 18.65
C VAL A 271 7.41 1.69 19.67
N ASN A 272 7.04 1.56 20.96
CA ASN A 272 7.48 2.47 22.01
C ASN A 272 9.00 2.51 22.12
N LEU A 273 9.68 1.35 22.11
CA LEU A 273 11.14 1.28 22.16
C LEU A 273 11.82 1.91 20.93
N ILE A 274 11.18 1.85 19.77
CA ILE A 274 11.67 2.50 18.55
C ILE A 274 11.52 4.01 18.68
N CYS A 275 10.38 4.50 19.14
CA CYS A 275 10.12 5.93 19.34
C CYS A 275 11.08 6.55 20.35
N GLU A 276 11.36 5.89 21.49
CA GLU A 276 12.36 6.32 22.46
C GLU A 276 13.77 6.46 21.84
N LYS A 277 14.15 5.51 20.97
CA LYS A 277 15.44 5.58 20.27
C LYS A 277 15.51 6.69 19.23
N ILE A 278 14.39 7.06 18.63
CA ILE A 278 14.31 8.20 17.69
C ILE A 278 14.46 9.51 18.43
N GLU A 279 13.84 9.65 19.61
CA GLU A 279 13.96 10.84 20.47
C GLU A 279 15.37 11.06 21.04
N SER A 280 16.12 9.98 21.23
CA SER A 280 17.46 10.03 21.84
C SER A 280 18.57 10.38 20.84
N LYS A 281 18.26 10.55 19.56
CA LYS A 281 19.19 10.95 18.48
C LYS A 281 19.05 12.42 18.11
#